data_1ce147a819e69350fbb6365f43490815
#
_entry.id   1ce147a819e69350fbb6365f43490815
#
_cell.length_a   1.000
_cell.length_b   1.000
_cell.length_c   1.000
_cell.angle_alpha   90.00
_cell.angle_beta   90.00
_cell.angle_gamma   90.00
#
_symmetry.space_group_name_H-M   'P 1'
#
loop_
_entity.id
_entity.type
_entity.pdbx_description
1 polymer ?
#
loop_
_entity_poly.entity_id
_entity_poly.type
_entity_poly.pdbx_seq_one_letter_code
_entity_poly.pdbx_strand_id
1 'polypeptide(L)'
;MLKLIKIVALGLVLALSAGSPAVAQDDLSSDQIVDALTPKEGPNRGLKVKPGAVAEAPSISMRVQFAYDSDELENEAILTLRALGAALRDSRLKDYRFEIIGHTDAKGSDAYNLALSQRRAASVVEHLVFFHSVDRKRLTAIGKGESDPINTADPEAAENRRVEIINIGS
;
A
#
# COMPACT_ATOMS: atom_id res chain seq x y z
N MET A 1 -60.82 44.69 -20.34
CA MET A 1 -60.67 43.21 -20.12
C MET A 1 -59.20 42.93 -20.12
N LEU A 2 -58.60 42.82 -18.94
CA LEU A 2 -57.13 42.68 -18.75
C LEU A 2 -56.85 41.17 -18.49
N LYS A 3 -56.16 40.50 -19.41
CA LYS A 3 -55.78 39.08 -19.28
C LYS A 3 -54.51 39.00 -18.47
N LEU A 4 -54.62 38.38 -17.30
CA LEU A 4 -53.56 38.07 -16.37
C LEU A 4 -52.70 36.92 -16.93
N ILE A 5 -51.43 37.18 -17.25
CA ILE A 5 -50.44 36.15 -17.68
C ILE A 5 -49.77 35.60 -16.41
N LYS A 6 -50.07 34.34 -16.09
CA LYS A 6 -49.36 33.58 -15.03
C LYS A 6 -48.00 33.14 -15.53
N ILE A 7 -46.92 33.68 -14.95
CA ILE A 7 -45.57 33.22 -15.17
C ILE A 7 -45.34 32.04 -14.21
N VAL A 8 -45.16 30.86 -14.78
CA VAL A 8 -44.72 29.68 -14.07
C VAL A 8 -43.20 29.69 -14.01
N ALA A 9 -42.64 29.97 -12.84
CA ALA A 9 -41.22 29.89 -12.62
C ALA A 9 -40.84 28.38 -12.46
N LEU A 10 -40.15 27.83 -13.48
CA LEU A 10 -39.58 26.48 -13.44
C LEU A 10 -38.26 26.55 -12.64
N GLY A 11 -38.30 26.13 -11.40
CA GLY A 11 -37.11 26.03 -10.55
C GLY A 11 -36.21 24.90 -11.02
N LEU A 12 -35.04 25.24 -11.60
CA LEU A 12 -33.98 24.31 -11.91
C LEU A 12 -33.25 23.93 -10.60
N VAL A 13 -33.57 22.78 -10.04
CA VAL A 13 -32.79 22.20 -8.92
C VAL A 13 -31.51 21.61 -9.49
N LEU A 14 -30.41 22.35 -9.34
CA LEU A 14 -29.07 21.84 -9.64
C LEU A 14 -28.66 20.90 -8.49
N ALA A 15 -28.80 19.60 -8.68
CA ALA A 15 -28.24 18.61 -7.77
C ALA A 15 -26.72 18.63 -7.89
N LEU A 16 -26.05 19.27 -6.92
CA LEU A 16 -24.62 19.12 -6.74
C LEU A 16 -24.37 17.69 -6.24
N SER A 17 -23.99 16.80 -7.14
CA SER A 17 -23.41 15.51 -6.76
C SER A 17 -22.01 15.81 -6.20
N ALA A 18 -21.90 15.82 -4.87
CA ALA A 18 -20.63 15.77 -4.19
C ALA A 18 -20.00 14.40 -4.49
N GLY A 19 -19.24 14.32 -5.56
CA GLY A 19 -18.32 13.22 -5.80
C GLY A 19 -17.31 13.22 -4.66
N SER A 20 -17.36 12.18 -3.80
CA SER A 20 -16.26 11.92 -2.88
C SER A 20 -14.99 11.79 -3.70
N PRO A 21 -13.90 12.51 -3.37
CA PRO A 21 -12.63 12.26 -4.03
C PRO A 21 -12.25 10.80 -3.77
N ALA A 22 -12.16 10.01 -4.82
CA ALA A 22 -11.47 8.74 -4.77
C ALA A 22 -10.03 9.07 -4.36
N VAL A 23 -9.69 8.80 -3.11
CA VAL A 23 -8.30 8.90 -2.65
C VAL A 23 -7.54 7.85 -3.44
N ALA A 24 -6.79 8.30 -4.44
CA ALA A 24 -5.84 7.45 -5.13
C ALA A 24 -4.86 6.93 -4.05
N GLN A 25 -4.75 5.62 -3.92
CA GLN A 25 -3.87 4.96 -2.95
C GLN A 25 -2.37 5.19 -3.23
N ASP A 26 -2.04 6.01 -4.21
CA ASP A 26 -0.66 6.22 -4.68
C ASP A 26 0.07 7.38 -3.98
N ASP A 27 -0.59 8.16 -3.11
CA ASP A 27 -0.02 9.36 -2.47
C ASP A 27 0.18 9.21 -0.95
N LEU A 28 0.62 8.04 -0.48
CA LEU A 28 0.97 7.88 0.94
C LEU A 28 2.17 8.74 1.31
N SER A 29 1.98 9.66 2.26
CA SER A 29 3.09 10.43 2.82
C SER A 29 4.00 9.55 3.69
N SER A 30 5.27 9.96 3.84
CA SER A 30 6.22 9.26 4.72
C SER A 30 5.69 9.14 6.15
N ASP A 31 5.01 10.15 6.69
CA ASP A 31 4.44 10.11 8.04
C ASP A 31 3.33 9.07 8.19
N GLN A 32 2.45 8.94 7.20
CA GLN A 32 1.41 7.90 7.18
C GLN A 32 2.03 6.50 7.15
N ILE A 33 3.11 6.30 6.39
CA ILE A 33 3.85 5.04 6.35
C ILE A 33 4.50 4.75 7.70
N VAL A 34 5.13 5.75 8.33
CA VAL A 34 5.73 5.58 9.67
C VAL A 34 4.68 5.20 10.69
N ASP A 35 3.52 5.88 10.70
CA ASP A 35 2.44 5.61 11.64
C ASP A 35 1.84 4.20 11.44
N ALA A 36 1.76 3.73 10.20
CA ALA A 36 1.29 2.37 9.88
C ALA A 36 2.28 1.29 10.31
N LEU A 37 3.60 1.55 10.16
CA LEU A 37 4.66 0.59 10.47
C LEU A 37 5.16 0.65 11.92
N THR A 38 4.77 1.69 12.69
CA THR A 38 5.14 1.79 14.10
C THR A 38 4.27 0.85 14.94
N PRO A 39 4.86 -0.03 15.76
CA PRO A 39 4.10 -0.85 16.69
C PRO A 39 3.25 0.03 17.60
N LYS A 40 1.94 -0.14 17.55
CA LYS A 40 1.05 0.54 18.49
C LYS A 40 1.18 -0.17 19.83
N GLU A 41 1.76 0.51 20.82
CA GLU A 41 1.65 0.05 22.20
C GLU A 41 0.16 -0.01 22.51
N GLY A 42 -0.38 -1.22 22.63
CA GLY A 42 -1.76 -1.42 23.06
C GLY A 42 -1.96 -0.74 24.41
N PRO A 43 -3.19 -0.30 24.79
CA PRO A 43 -3.48 0.35 26.07
C PRO A 43 -3.41 -0.63 27.25
N ASN A 44 -2.38 -1.49 27.30
CA ASN A 44 -2.19 -2.56 28.28
C ASN A 44 -1.36 -2.09 29.49
N ARG A 45 -1.68 -0.92 30.06
CA ARG A 45 -1.36 -0.70 31.46
C ARG A 45 -2.45 -1.38 32.30
N GLY A 46 -2.29 -2.70 32.54
CA GLY A 46 -3.03 -3.40 33.60
C GLY A 46 -4.13 -4.36 33.18
N LEU A 47 -4.35 -4.67 31.93
CA LEU A 47 -5.29 -5.71 31.53
C LEU A 47 -4.53 -7.02 31.21
N LYS A 48 -4.95 -8.11 31.87
CA LYS A 48 -4.47 -9.47 31.59
C LYS A 48 -4.81 -9.80 30.14
N VAL A 49 -3.79 -9.82 29.26
CA VAL A 49 -3.91 -10.26 27.88
C VAL A 49 -4.44 -11.70 27.90
N LYS A 50 -5.54 -11.95 27.19
CA LYS A 50 -6.01 -13.33 26.94
C LYS A 50 -4.89 -14.06 26.19
N PRO A 51 -4.43 -15.24 26.67
CA PRO A 51 -3.48 -16.04 25.92
C PRO A 51 -4.10 -16.43 24.56
N GLY A 52 -3.48 -15.99 23.45
CA GLY A 52 -3.92 -16.35 22.09
C GLY A 52 -4.24 -15.21 21.13
N ALA A 53 -4.25 -13.94 21.55
CA ALA A 53 -4.28 -12.82 20.61
C ALA A 53 -2.84 -12.55 20.12
N VAL A 54 -2.48 -13.12 18.98
CA VAL A 54 -1.28 -12.72 18.25
C VAL A 54 -1.60 -11.33 17.70
N ALA A 55 -0.94 -10.29 18.23
CA ALA A 55 -1.03 -8.97 17.62
C ALA A 55 -0.45 -9.07 16.21
N GLU A 56 -1.24 -8.73 15.20
CA GLU A 56 -0.73 -8.66 13.83
C GLU A 56 0.44 -7.69 13.75
N ALA A 57 1.49 -8.07 13.05
CA ALA A 57 2.65 -7.22 12.85
C ALA A 57 2.22 -5.96 12.08
N PRO A 58 2.72 -4.77 12.46
CA PRO A 58 2.41 -3.55 11.73
C PRO A 58 2.80 -3.68 10.26
N SER A 59 1.87 -3.42 9.36
CA SER A 59 2.08 -3.57 7.93
C SER A 59 1.38 -2.48 7.13
N ILE A 60 1.85 -2.28 5.90
CA ILE A 60 1.22 -1.40 4.91
C ILE A 60 1.38 -2.01 3.51
N SER A 61 0.32 -1.96 2.73
CA SER A 61 0.35 -2.32 1.31
C SER A 61 0.35 -1.08 0.45
N MET A 62 1.15 -1.09 -0.62
CA MET A 62 1.21 0.01 -1.57
C MET A 62 1.35 -0.52 -3.00
N ARG A 63 0.84 0.25 -3.97
CA ARG A 63 1.06 -0.05 -5.35
C ARG A 63 2.45 0.46 -5.76
N VAL A 64 3.30 -0.45 -6.22
CA VAL A 64 4.58 -0.13 -6.86
C VAL A 64 4.47 -0.56 -8.32
N GLN A 65 4.65 0.39 -9.23
CA GLN A 65 4.48 0.16 -10.66
C GLN A 65 5.76 -0.41 -11.26
N PHE A 66 5.60 -1.47 -12.05
CA PHE A 66 6.67 -2.12 -12.78
C PHE A 66 6.30 -2.17 -14.26
N ALA A 67 7.32 -2.16 -15.12
CA ALA A 67 7.13 -2.38 -16.54
C ALA A 67 6.42 -3.72 -16.80
N TYR A 68 5.73 -3.80 -17.92
CA TYR A 68 4.96 -5.00 -18.27
C TYR A 68 5.87 -6.24 -18.27
N ASP A 69 5.43 -7.29 -17.58
CA ASP A 69 6.13 -8.56 -17.46
C ASP A 69 7.59 -8.45 -16.96
N SER A 70 7.86 -7.46 -16.10
CA SER A 70 9.20 -7.08 -15.66
C SER A 70 9.23 -6.78 -14.16
N ASP A 71 10.44 -6.75 -13.62
CA ASP A 71 10.82 -6.23 -12.30
C ASP A 71 11.48 -4.84 -12.39
N GLU A 72 11.49 -4.22 -13.57
CA GLU A 72 11.94 -2.85 -13.78
C GLU A 72 10.92 -1.86 -13.22
N LEU A 73 11.38 -0.96 -12.34
CA LEU A 73 10.55 0.06 -11.71
C LEU A 73 10.21 1.18 -12.70
N GLU A 74 8.93 1.53 -12.82
CA GLU A 74 8.49 2.69 -13.59
C GLU A 74 8.70 4.00 -12.83
N ASN A 75 8.63 5.14 -13.55
CA ASN A 75 8.85 6.46 -12.96
C ASN A 75 7.91 6.78 -11.81
N GLU A 76 6.67 6.34 -11.89
CA GLU A 76 5.66 6.53 -10.84
C GLU A 76 6.02 5.80 -9.55
N ALA A 77 6.68 4.64 -9.65
CA ALA A 77 7.18 3.90 -8.50
C ALA A 77 8.24 4.67 -7.71
N ILE A 78 9.02 5.54 -8.39
CA ILE A 78 10.08 6.32 -7.74
C ILE A 78 9.53 7.25 -6.65
N LEU A 79 8.36 7.86 -6.89
CA LEU A 79 7.71 8.73 -5.91
C LEU A 79 7.25 7.95 -4.68
N THR A 80 6.58 6.80 -4.90
CA THR A 80 6.15 5.89 -3.85
C THR A 80 7.34 5.39 -3.02
N LEU A 81 8.42 4.95 -3.68
CA LEU A 81 9.61 4.45 -3.01
C LEU A 81 10.41 5.55 -2.30
N ARG A 82 10.34 6.80 -2.75
CA ARG A 82 10.91 7.94 -2.04
C ARG A 82 10.20 8.17 -0.69
N ALA A 83 8.87 8.11 -0.66
CA ALA A 83 8.10 8.22 0.57
C ALA A 83 8.41 7.06 1.54
N LEU A 84 8.47 5.82 1.03
CA LEU A 84 8.85 4.64 1.81
C LEU A 84 10.29 4.75 2.33
N GLY A 85 11.24 5.14 1.49
CA GLY A 85 12.64 5.32 1.90
C GLY A 85 12.83 6.40 2.97
N ALA A 86 12.05 7.50 2.91
CA ALA A 86 12.03 8.52 3.96
C ALA A 86 11.46 7.95 5.26
N ALA A 87 10.35 7.21 5.19
CA ALA A 87 9.72 6.58 6.34
C ALA A 87 10.66 5.56 7.04
N LEU A 88 11.32 4.69 6.28
CA LEU A 88 12.21 3.68 6.86
C LEU A 88 13.47 4.25 7.51
N ARG A 89 13.82 5.52 7.22
CA ARG A 89 14.92 6.25 7.87
C ARG A 89 14.46 7.12 9.04
N ASP A 90 13.15 7.22 9.27
CA ASP A 90 12.63 7.95 10.43
C ASP A 90 13.16 7.35 11.74
N SER A 91 13.44 8.19 12.72
CA SER A 91 13.98 7.78 14.02
C SER A 91 13.10 6.78 14.78
N ARG A 92 11.79 6.81 14.53
CA ARG A 92 10.80 5.89 15.10
C ARG A 92 10.93 4.46 14.56
N LEU A 93 11.48 4.30 13.35
CA LEU A 93 11.61 3.00 12.66
C LEU A 93 13.05 2.51 12.49
N LYS A 94 14.06 3.29 12.90
CA LYS A 94 15.48 3.01 12.60
C LYS A 94 15.99 1.66 13.10
N ASP A 95 15.45 1.16 14.20
CA ASP A 95 15.92 -0.07 14.87
C ASP A 95 15.11 -1.31 14.45
N TYR A 96 14.10 -1.14 13.60
CA TYR A 96 13.25 -2.23 13.12
C TYR A 96 13.73 -2.82 11.79
N ARG A 97 13.39 -4.09 11.59
CA ARG A 97 13.59 -4.84 10.34
C ARG A 97 12.26 -5.01 9.61
N PHE A 98 12.32 -5.16 8.31
CA PHE A 98 11.14 -5.20 7.47
C PHE A 98 11.23 -6.31 6.43
N GLU A 99 10.11 -6.97 6.19
CA GLU A 99 9.88 -7.78 5.02
C GLU A 99 9.23 -6.91 3.94
N ILE A 100 9.77 -7.00 2.73
CA ILE A 100 9.24 -6.37 1.52
C ILE A 100 8.68 -7.49 0.67
N ILE A 101 7.36 -7.59 0.61
CA ILE A 101 6.66 -8.73 0.02
C ILE A 101 6.01 -8.33 -1.29
N GLY A 102 6.41 -8.98 -2.39
CA GLY A 102 5.79 -8.79 -3.69
C GLY A 102 4.60 -9.74 -3.89
N HIS A 103 3.53 -9.21 -4.47
CA HIS A 103 2.34 -9.97 -4.87
C HIS A 103 2.03 -9.74 -6.35
N THR A 104 1.40 -10.72 -6.98
CA THR A 104 0.85 -10.65 -8.33
C THR A 104 -0.67 -10.82 -8.30
N ASP A 105 -1.31 -10.56 -9.43
CA ASP A 105 -2.64 -11.11 -9.70
C ASP A 105 -2.51 -12.58 -10.15
N ALA A 106 -3.65 -13.27 -10.33
CA ALA A 106 -3.71 -14.68 -10.69
C ALA A 106 -3.56 -14.94 -12.20
N LYS A 107 -3.07 -13.98 -12.99
CA LYS A 107 -2.77 -14.19 -14.40
C LYS A 107 -1.43 -14.90 -14.56
N GLY A 108 -1.46 -16.04 -15.25
CA GLY A 108 -0.27 -16.84 -15.49
C GLY A 108 -0.23 -18.14 -14.67
N SER A 109 0.96 -18.65 -14.41
CA SER A 109 1.14 -19.81 -13.55
C SER A 109 1.69 -19.41 -12.18
N ASP A 110 1.30 -20.14 -11.13
CA ASP A 110 1.78 -19.93 -9.76
C ASP A 110 3.31 -19.84 -9.67
N ALA A 111 4.03 -20.75 -10.34
CA ALA A 111 5.48 -20.77 -10.34
C ALA A 111 6.08 -19.52 -10.99
N TYR A 112 5.48 -19.05 -12.09
CA TYR A 112 5.88 -17.82 -12.75
C TYR A 112 5.62 -16.61 -11.85
N ASN A 113 4.43 -16.49 -11.30
CA ASN A 113 4.00 -15.40 -10.43
C ASN A 113 4.83 -15.35 -9.13
N LEU A 114 5.18 -16.50 -8.56
CA LEU A 114 6.08 -16.58 -7.43
C LEU A 114 7.47 -16.02 -7.77
N ALA A 115 8.04 -16.45 -8.90
CA ALA A 115 9.35 -15.97 -9.32
C ALA A 115 9.34 -14.46 -9.68
N LEU A 116 8.29 -13.97 -10.36
CA LEU A 116 8.15 -12.56 -10.71
C LEU A 116 8.02 -11.68 -9.46
N SER A 117 7.16 -12.07 -8.52
CA SER A 117 6.97 -11.34 -7.27
C SER A 117 8.25 -11.26 -6.43
N GLN A 118 9.06 -12.34 -6.41
CA GLN A 118 10.35 -12.37 -5.73
C GLN A 118 11.34 -11.38 -6.37
N ARG A 119 11.43 -11.32 -7.71
CA ARG A 119 12.30 -10.35 -8.40
C ARG A 119 11.84 -8.92 -8.14
N ARG A 120 10.53 -8.64 -8.19
CA ARG A 120 9.95 -7.32 -7.90
C ARG A 120 10.26 -6.85 -6.49
N ALA A 121 10.07 -7.72 -5.49
CA ALA A 121 10.44 -7.40 -4.11
C ALA A 121 11.96 -7.10 -3.97
N ALA A 122 12.81 -7.85 -4.67
CA ALA A 122 14.25 -7.60 -4.67
C ALA A 122 14.60 -6.24 -5.31
N SER A 123 13.97 -5.87 -6.44
CA SER A 123 14.18 -4.56 -7.08
C SER A 123 13.80 -3.40 -6.16
N VAL A 124 12.69 -3.53 -5.41
CA VAL A 124 12.31 -2.52 -4.40
C VAL A 124 13.36 -2.41 -3.31
N VAL A 125 13.83 -3.53 -2.77
CA VAL A 125 14.89 -3.54 -1.74
C VAL A 125 16.16 -2.89 -2.25
N GLU A 126 16.62 -3.23 -3.45
CA GLU A 126 17.80 -2.63 -4.06
C GLU A 126 17.65 -1.13 -4.25
N HIS A 127 16.50 -0.68 -4.74
CA HIS A 127 16.19 0.75 -4.87
C HIS A 127 16.27 1.49 -3.52
N LEU A 128 15.66 0.94 -2.46
CA LEU A 128 15.70 1.52 -1.12
C LEU A 128 17.13 1.62 -0.56
N VAL A 129 17.94 0.62 -0.80
CA VAL A 129 19.35 0.60 -0.35
C VAL A 129 20.19 1.63 -1.13
N PHE A 130 20.14 1.61 -2.46
CA PHE A 130 21.00 2.43 -3.30
C PHE A 130 20.60 3.91 -3.33
N PHE A 131 19.32 4.21 -3.42
CA PHE A 131 18.84 5.57 -3.62
C PHE A 131 18.34 6.25 -2.34
N HIS A 132 17.99 5.45 -1.33
CA HIS A 132 17.46 5.98 -0.08
C HIS A 132 18.30 5.67 1.16
N SER A 133 19.48 5.04 0.98
CA SER A 133 20.43 4.75 2.06
C SER A 133 19.80 3.97 3.24
N VAL A 134 18.83 3.10 2.94
CA VAL A 134 18.28 2.17 3.95
C VAL A 134 19.27 1.01 4.13
N ASP A 135 19.61 0.66 5.37
CA ASP A 135 20.54 -0.44 5.64
C ASP A 135 19.97 -1.77 5.09
N ARG A 136 20.74 -2.42 4.21
CA ARG A 136 20.40 -3.72 3.60
C ARG A 136 20.04 -4.80 4.62
N LYS A 137 20.69 -4.76 5.79
CA LYS A 137 20.46 -5.74 6.87
C LYS A 137 19.07 -5.66 7.49
N ARG A 138 18.39 -4.55 7.29
CA ARG A 138 17.03 -4.32 7.79
C ARG A 138 15.94 -4.80 6.83
N LEU A 139 16.29 -5.19 5.60
CA LEU A 139 15.32 -5.49 4.55
C LEU A 139 15.46 -6.93 4.07
N THR A 140 14.34 -7.64 4.01
CA THR A 140 14.22 -8.97 3.43
C THR A 140 13.20 -8.94 2.29
N ALA A 141 13.60 -9.36 1.08
CA ALA A 141 12.69 -9.46 -0.06
C ALA A 141 12.03 -10.84 -0.09
N ILE A 142 10.71 -10.88 -0.25
CA ILE A 142 9.91 -12.11 -0.30
C ILE A 142 8.94 -12.01 -1.47
N GLY A 143 8.83 -13.07 -2.28
CA GLY A 143 7.76 -13.22 -3.26
C GLY A 143 6.67 -14.14 -2.72
N LYS A 144 5.42 -13.74 -2.84
CA LYS A 144 4.24 -14.58 -2.53
C LYS A 144 3.44 -14.94 -3.79
N GLY A 145 3.77 -14.35 -4.95
CA GLY A 145 2.98 -14.56 -6.16
C GLY A 145 1.52 -14.18 -5.95
N GLU A 146 0.63 -15.03 -6.38
CA GLU A 146 -0.83 -14.86 -6.28
C GLU A 146 -1.46 -15.50 -5.05
N SER A 147 -0.65 -16.10 -4.13
CA SER A 147 -1.15 -16.95 -3.03
C SER A 147 -1.92 -16.18 -1.95
N ASP A 148 -1.85 -14.86 -1.92
CA ASP A 148 -2.42 -14.02 -0.87
C ASP A 148 -3.12 -12.79 -1.46
N PRO A 149 -4.25 -12.97 -2.18
CA PRO A 149 -4.98 -11.87 -2.81
C PRO A 149 -5.76 -11.04 -1.77
N ILE A 150 -5.73 -9.70 -1.91
CA ILE A 150 -6.61 -8.82 -1.13
C ILE A 150 -8.03 -8.80 -1.69
N ASN A 151 -8.18 -8.95 -3.01
CA ASN A 151 -9.47 -9.17 -3.65
C ASN A 151 -9.63 -10.66 -4.01
N THR A 152 -10.24 -11.39 -3.09
CA THR A 152 -10.51 -12.82 -3.27
C THR A 152 -11.70 -13.09 -4.20
N ALA A 153 -12.56 -12.09 -4.44
CA ALA A 153 -13.70 -12.20 -5.35
C ALA A 153 -13.27 -12.07 -6.81
N ASP A 154 -12.20 -11.33 -7.07
CA ASP A 154 -11.55 -11.21 -8.39
C ASP A 154 -10.03 -11.36 -8.23
N PRO A 155 -9.51 -12.59 -8.27
CA PRO A 155 -8.08 -12.85 -8.11
C PRO A 155 -7.19 -12.20 -9.20
N GLU A 156 -7.75 -11.86 -10.36
CA GLU A 156 -7.06 -11.18 -11.47
C GLU A 156 -7.10 -9.64 -11.34
N ALA A 157 -7.74 -9.11 -10.32
CA ALA A 157 -7.86 -7.67 -10.12
C ALA A 157 -6.49 -6.99 -9.95
N ALA A 158 -6.39 -5.76 -10.48
CA ALA A 158 -5.15 -4.98 -10.46
C ALA A 158 -4.65 -4.66 -9.03
N GLU A 159 -5.54 -4.58 -8.07
CA GLU A 159 -5.21 -4.31 -6.66
C GLU A 159 -4.43 -5.44 -5.99
N ASN A 160 -4.50 -6.67 -6.53
CA ASN A 160 -3.67 -7.78 -6.06
C ASN A 160 -2.19 -7.59 -6.41
N ARG A 161 -1.87 -6.80 -7.47
CA ARG A 161 -0.50 -6.43 -7.82
C ARG A 161 -0.01 -5.32 -6.89
N ARG A 162 0.62 -5.70 -5.80
CA ARG A 162 1.07 -4.79 -4.75
C ARG A 162 2.40 -5.21 -4.14
N VAL A 163 2.99 -4.30 -3.40
CA VAL A 163 4.09 -4.58 -2.46
C VAL A 163 3.57 -4.33 -1.04
N GLU A 164 3.77 -5.29 -0.17
CA GLU A 164 3.44 -5.20 1.23
C GLU A 164 4.73 -5.06 2.05
N ILE A 165 4.71 -4.18 3.03
CA ILE A 165 5.80 -3.95 3.95
C ILE A 165 5.35 -4.36 5.34
N ILE A 166 6.06 -5.28 5.98
CA ILE A 166 5.77 -5.77 7.33
C ILE A 166 6.93 -5.43 8.26
N ASN A 167 6.63 -4.80 9.38
CA ASN A 167 7.61 -4.61 10.46
C ASN A 167 7.71 -5.92 11.27
N ILE A 168 8.89 -6.55 11.22
CA ILE A 168 9.16 -7.84 11.89
C ILE A 168 9.90 -7.69 13.23
N GLY A 169 9.91 -6.50 13.78
CA GLY A 169 10.60 -6.20 15.03
C GLY A 169 12.07 -5.85 14.85
N SER A 170 12.79 -5.74 15.95
CA SER A 170 14.22 -5.38 16.03
C SER A 170 15.12 -6.61 16.22
#